data_d86a35d13e18ebfd62f84b595b26b1dc
#
_entry.id   d86a35d13e18ebfd62f84b595b26b1dc
#
_cell.length_a   1.000
_cell.length_b   1.000
_cell.length_c   1.000
_cell.angle_alpha   90.00
_cell.angle_beta   90.00
_cell.angle_gamma   90.00
#
_symmetry.space_group_name_H-M   'P 1'
#
loop_
_entity.id
_entity.type
_entity.pdbx_description
1 polymer ?
#
loop_
_entity_poly.entity_id
_entity_poly.type
_entity_poly.pdbx_seq_one_letter_code
_entity_poly.pdbx_strand_id
1 'polypeptide(L)'
;MTFSFIIVLLISRNSGLHAAELKLATIFSDHMVLQCDKPLTVWGWADPDESVTVSFGGQSKSVITSVNGKWFLKLDPSKASAKPQELIARGKEGRKLVVKDVLVGEVWFGSGQSNMAMAVGSANNFEAEKAAANLPLIRYYSEASLPADKPQAKGKGKWEICSPESVRRFSATLYFFGREIHREVGVPVGLVTASAGATHVESWLSAEVQSSDPDTKAEYEAQLKAWVGFDEAKFKADYEKKLAAWKFAFSMGKSSEKDKPSDPDRMIAHIKGKGGPSGLFNARVFNLAPFTLRGIIWYQGESNSGLPGSNQKHLYHKQLSLLVTSWRELWGDELPFAWVQLPNFTAPGEGWPRIREAMLKALELPKTGMAITIDIGDEKDIHPKNKQEVGKRLSYWALGTVYGKKVPAISGPLPTGSTISGNSITVYFKHTNGGLKSINGGPLAGFQIAGADQQWKPAVVEIKGDSVVVTSPLVAQPVAVRYAWKDLPDCSLANGAGLPASPFRTDDWPVPQVKK
;
A
#
# COMPACT_ATOMS: atom_id res chain seq x y z
N MET A 1 -2.14 -71.55 -37.67
CA MET A 1 -1.29 -70.46 -38.20
C MET A 1 -2.11 -69.21 -38.33
N THR A 2 -2.12 -68.35 -37.36
CA THR A 2 -2.84 -67.07 -37.32
C THR A 2 -1.84 -65.94 -37.30
N PHE A 3 -1.70 -65.22 -38.38
CA PHE A 3 -0.85 -64.03 -38.49
C PHE A 3 -1.56 -62.80 -37.90
N SER A 4 -1.00 -62.27 -36.80
CA SER A 4 -1.44 -60.96 -36.27
C SER A 4 -0.61 -59.87 -36.94
N PHE A 5 -1.28 -58.96 -37.66
CA PHE A 5 -0.71 -57.70 -38.15
C PHE A 5 -0.70 -56.66 -37.05
N ILE A 6 0.49 -56.24 -36.62
CA ILE A 6 0.69 -55.07 -35.73
C ILE A 6 0.77 -53.86 -36.66
N ILE A 7 -0.26 -53.00 -36.63
CA ILE A 7 -0.22 -51.69 -37.27
C ILE A 7 0.46 -50.72 -36.28
N VAL A 8 1.67 -50.32 -36.60
CA VAL A 8 2.38 -49.22 -35.92
C VAL A 8 1.86 -47.92 -36.48
N LEU A 9 0.98 -47.25 -35.74
CA LEU A 9 0.58 -45.85 -36.01
C LEU A 9 1.74 -44.93 -35.67
N LEU A 10 2.47 -44.49 -36.66
CA LEU A 10 3.38 -43.34 -36.56
C LEU A 10 2.55 -42.07 -36.44
N ILE A 11 2.28 -41.63 -35.20
CA ILE A 11 1.75 -40.29 -34.93
C ILE A 11 2.88 -39.29 -35.15
N SER A 12 2.99 -38.71 -36.32
CA SER A 12 3.83 -37.53 -36.55
C SER A 12 3.25 -36.35 -35.75
N ARG A 13 3.83 -36.08 -34.59
CA ARG A 13 3.60 -34.79 -33.92
C ARG A 13 4.34 -33.70 -34.71
N ASN A 14 3.68 -33.21 -35.75
CA ASN A 14 4.01 -31.90 -36.31
C ASN A 14 3.34 -30.84 -35.46
N SER A 15 3.78 -30.66 -34.20
CA SER A 15 3.64 -29.39 -33.51
C SER A 15 4.68 -28.47 -34.12
N GLY A 16 4.27 -27.60 -35.02
CA GLY A 16 5.07 -26.45 -35.42
C GLY A 16 5.47 -25.70 -34.16
N LEU A 17 6.67 -25.95 -33.68
CA LEU A 17 7.32 -25.15 -32.64
C LEU A 17 7.48 -23.74 -33.24
N HIS A 18 6.47 -22.88 -33.03
CA HIS A 18 6.71 -21.46 -33.14
C HIS A 18 7.81 -21.14 -32.12
N ALA A 19 8.99 -20.79 -32.61
CA ALA A 19 10.07 -20.32 -31.77
C ALA A 19 9.52 -19.26 -30.82
N ALA A 20 9.66 -19.48 -29.51
CA ALA A 20 9.16 -18.50 -28.55
C ALA A 20 10.00 -17.24 -28.70
N GLU A 21 9.35 -16.11 -28.83
CA GLU A 21 10.01 -14.81 -28.96
C GLU A 21 10.83 -14.50 -27.70
N LEU A 22 12.08 -14.06 -27.85
CA LEU A 22 12.86 -13.50 -26.73
C LEU A 22 12.09 -12.29 -26.16
N LYS A 23 11.78 -12.33 -24.86
CA LYS A 23 11.03 -11.27 -24.16
C LYS A 23 11.65 -10.98 -22.81
N LEU A 24 11.62 -9.71 -22.41
CA LEU A 24 11.82 -9.24 -21.04
C LEU A 24 10.48 -9.09 -20.33
N ALA A 25 10.46 -9.18 -19.01
CA ALA A 25 9.27 -8.80 -18.23
C ALA A 25 8.94 -7.32 -18.46
N THR A 26 7.65 -6.97 -18.43
CA THR A 26 7.13 -5.67 -18.86
C THR A 26 7.76 -4.49 -18.11
N ILE A 27 8.20 -4.69 -16.87
CA ILE A 27 8.84 -3.65 -16.08
C ILE A 27 10.23 -3.24 -16.64
N PHE A 28 10.89 -4.12 -17.43
CA PHE A 28 12.13 -3.78 -18.13
C PHE A 28 11.81 -3.10 -19.45
N SER A 29 11.63 -1.80 -19.41
CA SER A 29 11.35 -0.98 -20.58
C SER A 29 12.10 0.35 -20.50
N ASP A 30 12.11 1.08 -21.59
CA ASP A 30 12.81 2.38 -21.71
C ASP A 30 12.46 3.32 -20.56
N HIS A 31 13.43 4.12 -20.15
CA HIS A 31 13.36 5.09 -19.06
C HIS A 31 13.32 4.49 -17.65
N MET A 32 13.52 3.17 -17.46
CA MET A 32 13.51 2.55 -16.14
C MET A 32 14.66 3.02 -15.25
N VAL A 33 14.45 2.85 -13.93
CA VAL A 33 15.52 2.93 -12.93
C VAL A 33 15.74 1.55 -12.34
N LEU A 34 16.99 1.10 -12.31
CA LEU A 34 17.43 -0.12 -11.61
C LEU A 34 17.97 0.23 -10.23
N GLN A 35 17.72 -0.62 -9.24
CA GLN A 35 18.15 -0.39 -7.86
C GLN A 35 19.67 -0.43 -7.73
N CYS A 36 20.28 0.62 -7.14
CA CYS A 36 21.70 0.64 -6.83
C CYS A 36 22.07 -0.21 -5.60
N ASP A 37 23.35 -0.59 -5.51
CA ASP A 37 23.97 -1.27 -4.35
C ASP A 37 23.31 -2.60 -3.92
N LYS A 38 22.52 -3.21 -4.80
CA LYS A 38 21.94 -4.54 -4.63
C LYS A 38 22.11 -5.37 -5.92
N PRO A 39 22.17 -6.71 -5.83
CA PRO A 39 22.11 -7.57 -7.02
C PRO A 39 20.83 -7.29 -7.82
N LEU A 40 20.96 -7.16 -9.14
CA LEU A 40 19.84 -6.83 -10.01
C LEU A 40 19.26 -8.09 -10.62
N THR A 41 18.06 -8.47 -10.27
CA THR A 41 17.34 -9.59 -10.89
C THR A 41 16.74 -9.14 -12.21
N VAL A 42 17.09 -9.82 -13.31
CA VAL A 42 16.52 -9.62 -14.64
C VAL A 42 15.92 -10.93 -15.12
N TRP A 43 14.71 -10.89 -15.69
CA TRP A 43 14.01 -12.09 -16.14
C TRP A 43 13.15 -11.86 -17.37
N GLY A 44 12.77 -12.96 -17.99
CA GLY A 44 11.96 -12.95 -19.19
C GLY A 44 11.64 -14.35 -19.71
N TRP A 45 11.37 -14.42 -21.00
CA TRP A 45 10.99 -15.65 -21.68
C TRP A 45 11.78 -15.77 -22.99
N ALA A 46 12.10 -17.01 -23.39
CA ALA A 46 12.68 -17.40 -24.68
C ALA A 46 12.34 -18.86 -24.96
N ASP A 47 12.90 -19.45 -25.99
CA ASP A 47 12.73 -20.90 -26.24
C ASP A 47 13.30 -21.73 -25.09
N PRO A 48 12.70 -22.89 -24.75
CA PRO A 48 13.31 -23.83 -23.83
C PRO A 48 14.77 -24.16 -24.20
N ASP A 49 15.62 -24.32 -23.19
CA ASP A 49 17.05 -24.64 -23.32
C ASP A 49 17.87 -23.60 -24.13
N GLU A 50 17.31 -22.42 -24.40
CA GLU A 50 18.03 -21.33 -25.05
C GLU A 50 18.96 -20.62 -24.08
N SER A 51 20.19 -20.32 -24.55
CA SER A 51 21.09 -19.43 -23.81
C SER A 51 20.72 -17.98 -24.03
N VAL A 52 20.36 -17.28 -22.94
CA VAL A 52 20.08 -15.84 -22.95
C VAL A 52 21.20 -15.12 -22.22
N THR A 53 21.77 -14.11 -22.88
CA THR A 53 22.82 -13.24 -22.31
C THR A 53 22.28 -11.86 -22.06
N VAL A 54 22.43 -11.35 -20.83
CA VAL A 54 22.07 -9.97 -20.47
C VAL A 54 23.33 -9.16 -20.18
N SER A 55 23.43 -8.00 -20.81
CA SER A 55 24.53 -7.04 -20.64
C SER A 55 24.02 -5.71 -20.11
N PHE A 56 24.66 -5.18 -19.07
CA PHE A 56 24.35 -3.87 -18.48
C PHE A 56 25.53 -3.36 -17.64
N GLY A 57 25.85 -2.06 -17.70
CA GLY A 57 26.84 -1.45 -16.81
C GLY A 57 28.26 -2.04 -16.95
N GLY A 58 28.65 -2.47 -18.15
CA GLY A 58 29.97 -3.10 -18.40
C GLY A 58 30.06 -4.58 -18.00
N GLN A 59 29.02 -5.16 -17.44
CA GLN A 59 28.94 -6.59 -17.12
C GLN A 59 28.03 -7.35 -18.09
N SER A 60 28.29 -8.66 -18.24
CA SER A 60 27.51 -9.54 -19.10
C SER A 60 27.41 -10.91 -18.44
N LYS A 61 26.20 -11.45 -18.31
CA LYS A 61 25.95 -12.78 -17.74
C LYS A 61 24.97 -13.56 -18.61
N SER A 62 25.11 -14.89 -18.61
CA SER A 62 24.27 -15.79 -19.38
C SER A 62 23.51 -16.76 -18.48
N VAL A 63 22.36 -17.22 -18.94
CA VAL A 63 21.54 -18.24 -18.29
C VAL A 63 20.87 -19.11 -19.35
N ILE A 64 20.65 -20.38 -19.03
CA ILE A 64 19.86 -21.28 -19.86
C ILE A 64 18.38 -21.16 -19.45
N THR A 65 17.51 -21.00 -20.43
CA THR A 65 16.06 -20.94 -20.26
C THR A 65 15.55 -22.29 -19.74
N SER A 66 14.65 -22.27 -18.79
CA SER A 66 14.00 -23.47 -18.27
C SER A 66 13.08 -24.14 -19.29
N VAL A 67 12.66 -25.38 -19.03
CA VAL A 67 11.78 -26.20 -19.90
C VAL A 67 10.42 -25.51 -20.20
N ASN A 68 9.98 -24.56 -19.37
CA ASN A 68 8.78 -23.76 -19.58
C ASN A 68 9.06 -22.40 -20.25
N GLY A 69 10.26 -22.22 -20.79
CA GLY A 69 10.66 -21.02 -21.52
C GLY A 69 10.95 -19.79 -20.65
N LYS A 70 11.00 -19.92 -19.32
CA LYS A 70 11.31 -18.83 -18.42
C LYS A 70 12.80 -18.80 -18.06
N TRP A 71 13.36 -17.61 -18.02
CA TRP A 71 14.72 -17.38 -17.53
C TRP A 71 14.78 -16.23 -16.54
N PHE A 72 15.73 -16.29 -15.62
CA PHE A 72 16.13 -15.18 -14.79
C PHE A 72 17.59 -15.29 -14.38
N LEU A 73 18.25 -14.16 -14.22
CA LEU A 73 19.63 -14.07 -13.77
C LEU A 73 19.81 -12.88 -12.83
N LYS A 74 20.90 -12.89 -12.08
CA LYS A 74 21.30 -11.79 -11.22
C LYS A 74 22.58 -11.15 -11.76
N LEU A 75 22.49 -9.86 -12.10
CA LEU A 75 23.66 -9.01 -12.33
C LEU A 75 24.23 -8.54 -10.99
N ASP A 76 25.52 -8.21 -10.99
CA ASP A 76 26.17 -7.70 -9.78
C ASP A 76 25.67 -6.29 -9.44
N PRO A 77 25.79 -5.88 -8.15
CA PRO A 77 25.42 -4.53 -7.73
C PRO A 77 26.11 -3.44 -8.56
N SER A 78 25.36 -2.43 -8.94
CA SER A 78 25.87 -1.25 -9.63
C SER A 78 25.75 -0.02 -8.72
N LYS A 79 26.71 0.91 -8.81
CA LYS A 79 26.61 2.20 -8.13
C LYS A 79 25.57 3.10 -8.80
N ALA A 80 24.95 4.01 -8.04
CA ALA A 80 24.03 4.98 -8.59
C ALA A 80 24.66 5.79 -9.73
N SER A 81 23.89 5.99 -10.81
CA SER A 81 24.34 6.72 -12.00
C SER A 81 23.17 7.43 -12.68
N ALA A 82 23.31 8.74 -12.85
CA ALA A 82 22.41 9.56 -13.65
C ALA A 82 22.73 9.51 -15.16
N LYS A 83 23.81 8.82 -15.55
CA LYS A 83 24.18 8.65 -16.98
C LYS A 83 23.30 7.56 -17.58
N PRO A 84 22.53 7.85 -18.64
CA PRO A 84 21.73 6.86 -19.33
C PRO A 84 22.57 5.71 -19.89
N GLN A 85 22.11 4.49 -19.74
CA GLN A 85 22.73 3.25 -20.19
C GLN A 85 21.73 2.41 -20.98
N GLU A 86 22.20 1.36 -21.64
CA GLU A 86 21.36 0.35 -22.29
C GLU A 86 21.45 -0.98 -21.54
N LEU A 87 20.30 -1.61 -21.29
CA LEU A 87 20.22 -3.01 -20.92
C LEU A 87 19.92 -3.83 -22.17
N ILE A 88 20.76 -4.81 -22.46
CA ILE A 88 20.67 -5.59 -23.68
C ILE A 88 20.49 -7.07 -23.33
N ALA A 89 19.40 -7.68 -23.83
CA ALA A 89 19.21 -9.12 -23.80
C ALA A 89 19.44 -9.72 -25.20
N ARG A 90 20.25 -10.79 -25.29
CA ARG A 90 20.57 -11.50 -26.52
C ARG A 90 20.17 -12.96 -26.39
N GLY A 91 19.51 -13.50 -27.39
CA GLY A 91 19.17 -14.90 -27.55
C GLY A 91 19.86 -15.52 -28.75
N LYS A 92 19.45 -16.74 -29.10
CA LYS A 92 19.92 -17.44 -30.30
C LYS A 92 19.56 -16.70 -31.60
N GLU A 93 20.17 -17.06 -32.71
CA GLU A 93 19.87 -16.55 -34.06
C GLU A 93 19.96 -15.03 -34.19
N GLY A 94 20.79 -14.35 -33.37
CA GLY A 94 20.97 -12.92 -33.40
C GLY A 94 19.82 -12.12 -32.79
N ARG A 95 18.82 -12.76 -32.15
CA ARG A 95 17.74 -12.07 -31.43
C ARG A 95 18.33 -11.13 -30.38
N LYS A 96 17.84 -9.88 -30.38
CA LYS A 96 18.34 -8.82 -29.50
C LYS A 96 17.19 -7.91 -29.05
N LEU A 97 17.10 -7.68 -27.74
CA LEU A 97 16.27 -6.63 -27.15
C LEU A 97 17.18 -5.58 -26.54
N VAL A 98 16.82 -4.31 -26.71
CA VAL A 98 17.54 -3.17 -26.14
C VAL A 98 16.54 -2.31 -25.38
N VAL A 99 16.79 -2.15 -24.09
CA VAL A 99 16.08 -1.18 -23.24
C VAL A 99 16.99 0.04 -23.08
N LYS A 100 16.48 1.21 -23.45
CA LYS A 100 17.24 2.47 -23.52
C LYS A 100 16.96 3.38 -22.33
N ASP A 101 17.86 4.34 -22.13
CA ASP A 101 17.73 5.37 -21.10
C ASP A 101 17.50 4.77 -19.70
N VAL A 102 18.29 3.76 -19.37
CA VAL A 102 18.28 3.08 -18.07
C VAL A 102 19.16 3.82 -17.10
N LEU A 103 18.60 4.26 -15.97
CA LEU A 103 19.33 4.89 -14.87
C LEU A 103 19.56 3.87 -13.74
N VAL A 104 20.51 4.16 -12.86
CA VAL A 104 20.74 3.39 -11.63
C VAL A 104 20.54 4.31 -10.44
N GLY A 105 19.66 3.92 -9.49
CA GLY A 105 19.32 4.76 -8.35
C GLY A 105 18.50 4.02 -7.30
N GLU A 106 17.64 4.72 -6.61
CA GLU A 106 16.78 4.17 -5.58
C GLU A 106 15.40 3.80 -6.15
N VAL A 107 14.95 2.57 -5.93
CA VAL A 107 13.65 2.11 -6.44
C VAL A 107 12.70 1.80 -5.29
N TRP A 108 11.56 2.48 -5.27
CA TRP A 108 10.53 2.32 -4.25
C TRP A 108 9.21 1.86 -4.87
N PHE A 109 8.57 0.90 -4.22
CA PHE A 109 7.26 0.39 -4.63
C PHE A 109 6.16 0.95 -3.74
N GLY A 110 5.20 1.65 -4.36
CA GLY A 110 4.02 2.19 -3.68
C GLY A 110 2.77 1.40 -4.03
N SER A 111 2.06 0.88 -3.03
CA SER A 111 0.83 0.12 -3.24
C SER A 111 -0.25 0.47 -2.22
N GLY A 112 -1.48 0.04 -2.49
CA GLY A 112 -2.64 0.32 -1.64
C GLY A 112 -3.90 0.67 -2.41
N GLN A 113 -4.74 1.53 -1.81
CA GLN A 113 -6.01 1.91 -2.42
C GLN A 113 -6.05 3.36 -2.93
N SER A 114 -7.21 3.99 -2.94
CA SER A 114 -7.44 5.31 -3.56
C SER A 114 -6.52 6.41 -3.07
N ASN A 115 -6.17 6.44 -1.79
CA ASN A 115 -5.24 7.44 -1.25
C ASN A 115 -3.77 7.23 -1.72
N MET A 116 -3.38 6.00 -2.09
CA MET A 116 -2.15 5.76 -2.84
C MET A 116 -2.32 6.09 -4.32
N ALA A 117 -3.47 5.77 -4.92
CA ALA A 117 -3.75 6.02 -6.33
C ALA A 117 -3.99 7.49 -6.66
N MET A 118 -4.36 8.33 -5.68
CA MET A 118 -4.67 9.74 -5.87
C MET A 118 -3.52 10.46 -6.59
N ALA A 119 -3.85 11.05 -7.73
CA ALA A 119 -2.86 11.69 -8.58
C ALA A 119 -2.43 13.07 -8.06
N VAL A 120 -1.20 13.50 -8.40
CA VAL A 120 -0.68 14.84 -8.10
C VAL A 120 -1.63 15.94 -8.59
N GLY A 121 -2.28 15.71 -9.74
CA GLY A 121 -3.28 16.65 -10.28
C GLY A 121 -4.51 16.88 -9.41
N SER A 122 -4.72 16.06 -8.38
CA SER A 122 -5.81 16.19 -7.40
C SER A 122 -5.31 16.63 -6.02
N ALA A 123 -4.00 16.74 -5.81
CA ALA A 123 -3.41 17.23 -4.56
C ALA A 123 -3.45 18.75 -4.46
N ASN A 124 -3.15 19.27 -3.26
CA ASN A 124 -3.02 20.71 -3.04
C ASN A 124 -1.93 21.31 -3.94
N ASN A 125 -2.12 22.57 -4.32
CA ASN A 125 -1.12 23.41 -5.01
C ASN A 125 -0.65 22.82 -6.36
N PHE A 126 -1.51 22.12 -7.08
CA PHE A 126 -1.13 21.38 -8.29
C PHE A 126 -0.36 22.23 -9.32
N GLU A 127 -0.75 23.47 -9.60
CA GLU A 127 -0.07 24.30 -10.61
C GLU A 127 1.38 24.63 -10.20
N ALA A 128 1.63 24.88 -8.91
CA ALA A 128 2.99 25.08 -8.40
C ALA A 128 3.82 23.78 -8.48
N GLU A 129 3.21 22.66 -8.10
CA GLU A 129 3.85 21.33 -8.16
C GLU A 129 4.18 20.93 -9.61
N LYS A 130 3.28 21.20 -10.55
CA LYS A 130 3.48 21.01 -11.98
C LYS A 130 4.65 21.84 -12.49
N ALA A 131 4.69 23.13 -12.17
CA ALA A 131 5.78 24.03 -12.59
C ALA A 131 7.15 23.56 -12.07
N ALA A 132 7.20 22.98 -10.86
CA ALA A 132 8.41 22.46 -10.23
C ALA A 132 8.81 21.03 -10.69
N ALA A 133 8.02 20.38 -11.53
CA ALA A 133 8.17 18.95 -11.84
C ALA A 133 9.17 18.63 -12.97
N ASN A 134 10.04 19.57 -13.36
CA ASN A 134 11.13 19.25 -14.29
C ASN A 134 12.25 18.49 -13.56
N LEU A 135 11.97 17.21 -13.26
CA LEU A 135 12.83 16.32 -12.47
C LEU A 135 13.13 15.02 -13.25
N PRO A 136 13.91 15.09 -14.34
CA PRO A 136 14.08 13.96 -15.26
C PRO A 136 14.80 12.76 -14.66
N LEU A 137 15.41 12.89 -13.48
CA LEU A 137 15.99 11.76 -12.73
C LEU A 137 14.98 11.03 -11.86
N ILE A 138 13.76 11.53 -11.74
CA ILE A 138 12.64 10.79 -11.16
C ILE A 138 11.88 10.11 -12.30
N ARG A 139 11.68 8.82 -12.18
CA ARG A 139 10.97 7.99 -13.16
C ARG A 139 9.82 7.27 -12.47
N TYR A 140 8.73 7.11 -13.18
CA TYR A 140 7.51 6.57 -12.64
C TYR A 140 6.97 5.43 -13.49
N TYR A 141 6.68 4.28 -12.87
CA TYR A 141 6.05 3.12 -13.50
C TYR A 141 4.72 2.84 -12.84
N SER A 142 3.66 2.71 -13.63
CA SER A 142 2.34 2.33 -13.14
C SER A 142 1.92 0.98 -13.68
N GLU A 143 1.78 -0.01 -12.78
CA GLU A 143 1.22 -1.31 -13.11
C GLU A 143 -0.31 -1.23 -13.12
N ALA A 144 -0.92 -1.47 -14.27
CA ALA A 144 -2.34 -1.23 -14.53
C ALA A 144 -3.10 -2.49 -15.01
N SER A 145 -2.56 -3.69 -14.76
CA SER A 145 -3.23 -4.95 -15.10
C SER A 145 -4.59 -5.05 -14.39
N LEU A 146 -5.57 -5.63 -15.07
CA LEU A 146 -6.85 -5.95 -14.45
C LEU A 146 -6.68 -7.09 -13.45
N PRO A 147 -7.51 -7.15 -12.39
CA PRO A 147 -7.48 -8.26 -11.44
C PRO A 147 -7.57 -9.62 -12.13
N ALA A 148 -6.94 -10.63 -11.56
CA ALA A 148 -6.89 -11.98 -12.12
C ALA A 148 -7.06 -13.05 -11.05
N ASP A 149 -7.73 -14.16 -11.40
CA ASP A 149 -7.98 -15.28 -10.49
C ASP A 149 -6.71 -16.11 -10.20
N LYS A 150 -5.69 -15.99 -11.06
CA LYS A 150 -4.41 -16.70 -10.92
C LYS A 150 -3.23 -15.74 -11.13
N PRO A 151 -2.06 -16.03 -10.53
CA PRO A 151 -0.86 -15.23 -10.72
C PRO A 151 -0.50 -15.03 -12.20
N GLN A 152 -0.29 -13.77 -12.58
CA GLN A 152 0.04 -13.37 -13.95
C GLN A 152 1.54 -13.08 -14.04
N ALA A 153 2.21 -13.70 -14.99
CA ALA A 153 3.64 -13.48 -15.22
C ALA A 153 3.93 -12.20 -16.02
N LYS A 154 2.93 -11.67 -16.73
CA LYS A 154 3.06 -10.46 -17.54
C LYS A 154 2.24 -9.33 -16.93
N GLY A 155 2.87 -8.17 -16.78
CA GLY A 155 2.23 -6.93 -16.33
C GLY A 155 1.77 -6.06 -17.50
N LYS A 156 1.17 -4.91 -17.14
CA LYS A 156 0.74 -3.88 -18.07
C LYS A 156 1.13 -2.51 -17.52
N GLY A 157 2.28 -2.02 -17.94
CA GLY A 157 2.78 -0.71 -17.49
C GLY A 157 3.89 -0.20 -18.38
N LYS A 158 4.32 1.02 -18.13
CA LYS A 158 5.47 1.64 -18.77
C LYS A 158 6.10 2.66 -17.83
N TRP A 159 7.40 2.91 -18.00
CA TRP A 159 8.08 3.99 -17.31
C TRP A 159 7.80 5.34 -17.99
N GLU A 160 7.66 6.37 -17.18
CA GLU A 160 7.49 7.76 -17.62
C GLU A 160 8.54 8.64 -16.92
N ILE A 161 9.10 9.60 -17.66
CA ILE A 161 10.01 10.62 -17.11
C ILE A 161 9.17 11.67 -16.38
N CYS A 162 9.60 12.11 -15.19
CA CYS A 162 8.94 13.18 -14.47
C CYS A 162 9.17 14.53 -15.19
N SER A 163 8.07 15.12 -15.63
CA SER A 163 8.01 16.43 -16.25
C SER A 163 6.73 17.16 -15.86
N PRO A 164 6.60 18.47 -16.15
CA PRO A 164 5.35 19.20 -15.96
C PRO A 164 4.13 18.56 -16.65
N GLU A 165 4.33 17.86 -17.77
CA GLU A 165 3.26 17.19 -18.54
C GLU A 165 2.86 15.83 -17.95
N SER A 166 3.85 15.08 -17.44
CA SER A 166 3.62 13.71 -16.94
C SER A 166 3.16 13.66 -15.48
N VAL A 167 3.67 14.56 -14.62
CA VAL A 167 3.49 14.51 -13.15
C VAL A 167 2.04 14.50 -12.71
N ARG A 168 1.15 15.13 -13.49
CA ARG A 168 -0.29 15.18 -13.19
C ARG A 168 -0.87 13.80 -12.85
N ARG A 169 -0.38 12.74 -13.50
CA ARG A 169 -0.88 11.36 -13.36
C ARG A 169 -0.17 10.53 -12.31
N PHE A 170 0.94 10.99 -11.76
CA PHE A 170 1.71 10.24 -10.78
C PHE A 170 0.96 10.16 -9.46
N SER A 171 1.11 9.05 -8.73
CA SER A 171 0.65 8.95 -7.34
C SER A 171 1.22 10.09 -6.52
N ALA A 172 0.36 10.93 -5.95
CA ALA A 172 0.82 12.09 -5.17
C ALA A 172 1.63 11.66 -3.94
N THR A 173 1.12 10.66 -3.19
CA THR A 173 1.83 10.12 -2.03
C THR A 173 3.23 9.63 -2.40
N LEU A 174 3.34 8.82 -3.46
CA LEU A 174 4.61 8.24 -3.88
C LEU A 174 5.54 9.28 -4.52
N TYR A 175 4.98 10.21 -5.31
CA TYR A 175 5.76 11.29 -5.93
C TYR A 175 6.38 12.22 -4.88
N PHE A 176 5.60 12.73 -3.93
CA PHE A 176 6.14 13.62 -2.91
C PHE A 176 7.15 12.90 -2.00
N PHE A 177 6.94 11.63 -1.70
CA PHE A 177 7.94 10.80 -1.03
C PHE A 177 9.24 10.69 -1.86
N GLY A 178 9.12 10.28 -3.12
CA GLY A 178 10.29 10.07 -4.00
C GLY A 178 11.06 11.35 -4.32
N ARG A 179 10.35 12.49 -4.42
CA ARG A 179 10.98 13.80 -4.58
C ARG A 179 11.88 14.16 -3.40
N GLU A 180 11.42 13.92 -2.18
CA GLU A 180 12.24 14.15 -0.98
C GLU A 180 13.45 13.21 -0.94
N ILE A 181 13.27 11.92 -1.30
CA ILE A 181 14.38 10.97 -1.40
C ILE A 181 15.40 11.46 -2.45
N HIS A 182 14.93 11.84 -3.64
CA HIS A 182 15.81 12.37 -4.70
C HIS A 182 16.60 13.59 -4.23
N ARG A 183 15.94 14.54 -3.57
CA ARG A 183 16.56 15.77 -3.07
C ARG A 183 17.64 15.49 -2.03
N GLU A 184 17.38 14.59 -1.08
CA GLU A 184 18.24 14.37 0.08
C GLU A 184 19.36 13.34 -0.18
N VAL A 185 19.11 12.37 -1.07
CA VAL A 185 20.10 11.32 -1.41
C VAL A 185 20.92 11.70 -2.64
N GLY A 186 20.37 12.51 -3.56
CA GLY A 186 21.09 13.06 -4.73
C GLY A 186 21.28 12.04 -5.87
N VAL A 187 20.46 10.99 -5.95
CA VAL A 187 20.55 9.93 -6.97
C VAL A 187 19.24 9.83 -7.77
N PRO A 188 19.23 9.16 -8.94
CA PRO A 188 17.99 8.86 -9.64
C PRO A 188 17.01 8.08 -8.76
N VAL A 189 15.71 8.30 -8.96
CA VAL A 189 14.66 7.61 -8.19
C VAL A 189 13.62 7.00 -9.14
N GLY A 190 13.44 5.69 -9.04
CA GLY A 190 12.37 4.93 -9.68
C GLY A 190 11.19 4.73 -8.72
N LEU A 191 10.03 5.17 -9.15
CA LEU A 191 8.77 5.05 -8.39
C LEU A 191 7.88 4.04 -9.12
N VAL A 192 7.78 2.83 -8.58
CA VAL A 192 6.90 1.79 -9.10
C VAL A 192 5.59 1.83 -8.33
N THR A 193 4.45 1.84 -8.99
CA THR A 193 3.16 1.81 -8.31
C THR A 193 2.23 0.72 -8.85
N ALA A 194 1.50 0.10 -7.92
CA ALA A 194 0.33 -0.71 -8.19
C ALA A 194 -0.72 -0.39 -7.12
N SER A 195 -1.77 0.32 -7.48
CA SER A 195 -2.81 0.73 -6.55
C SER A 195 -4.20 0.65 -7.20
N ALA A 196 -5.24 0.42 -6.39
CA ALA A 196 -6.62 0.36 -6.86
C ALA A 196 -7.58 0.90 -5.80
N GLY A 197 -8.43 1.86 -6.19
CA GLY A 197 -9.38 2.50 -5.27
C GLY A 197 -10.39 1.55 -4.67
N ALA A 198 -10.78 1.79 -3.43
CA ALA A 198 -11.80 1.06 -2.68
C ALA A 198 -11.55 -0.45 -2.59
N THR A 199 -10.30 -0.88 -2.47
CA THR A 199 -9.91 -2.28 -2.32
C THR A 199 -9.58 -2.63 -0.88
N HIS A 200 -9.91 -3.87 -0.50
CA HIS A 200 -9.55 -4.46 0.79
C HIS A 200 -8.13 -5.00 0.73
N VAL A 201 -7.47 -5.13 1.90
CA VAL A 201 -6.13 -5.73 1.99
C VAL A 201 -6.09 -7.15 1.44
N GLU A 202 -7.18 -7.89 1.53
CA GLU A 202 -7.35 -9.26 1.02
C GLU A 202 -7.15 -9.36 -0.50
N SER A 203 -7.41 -8.29 -1.25
CA SER A 203 -7.14 -8.27 -2.69
C SER A 203 -5.63 -8.28 -3.02
N TRP A 204 -4.78 -7.92 -2.04
CA TRP A 204 -3.34 -7.74 -2.17
C TRP A 204 -2.51 -8.85 -1.52
N LEU A 205 -3.15 -9.83 -0.91
CA LEU A 205 -2.55 -11.04 -0.33
C LEU A 205 -2.75 -12.23 -1.27
N SER A 206 -1.81 -13.16 -1.32
CA SER A 206 -2.02 -14.42 -2.06
C SER A 206 -3.08 -15.29 -1.39
N ALA A 207 -3.72 -16.16 -2.17
CA ALA A 207 -4.66 -17.14 -1.66
C ALA A 207 -4.02 -18.10 -0.64
N GLU A 208 -2.77 -18.48 -0.89
CA GLU A 208 -1.97 -19.35 -0.02
C GLU A 208 -1.76 -18.71 1.35
N VAL A 209 -1.29 -17.46 1.39
CA VAL A 209 -1.04 -16.72 2.63
C VAL A 209 -2.32 -16.51 3.43
N GLN A 210 -3.43 -16.14 2.78
CA GLN A 210 -4.72 -15.98 3.46
C GLN A 210 -5.28 -17.29 4.00
N SER A 211 -4.94 -18.41 3.37
CA SER A 211 -5.39 -19.75 3.79
C SER A 211 -4.49 -20.39 4.84
N SER A 212 -3.32 -19.82 5.14
CA SER A 212 -2.35 -20.37 6.10
C SER A 212 -2.76 -20.17 7.57
N ASP A 213 -3.62 -19.19 7.84
CA ASP A 213 -4.08 -18.85 9.18
C ASP A 213 -5.62 -19.02 9.29
N PRO A 214 -6.14 -19.69 10.33
CA PRO A 214 -7.59 -20.00 10.45
C PRO A 214 -8.51 -18.78 10.35
N ASP A 215 -8.11 -17.65 10.95
CA ASP A 215 -8.98 -16.46 10.99
C ASP A 215 -9.03 -15.78 9.62
N THR A 216 -7.87 -15.60 8.98
CA THR A 216 -7.81 -14.99 7.65
C THR A 216 -8.39 -15.92 6.58
N LYS A 217 -8.25 -17.24 6.73
CA LYS A 217 -8.86 -18.24 5.85
C LYS A 217 -10.38 -18.15 5.83
N ALA A 218 -11.02 -18.07 6.99
CA ALA A 218 -12.47 -17.96 7.08
C ALA A 218 -13.00 -16.70 6.38
N GLU A 219 -12.26 -15.56 6.51
CA GLU A 219 -12.61 -14.32 5.82
C GLU A 219 -12.37 -14.41 4.31
N TYR A 220 -11.24 -14.96 3.90
CA TYR A 220 -10.91 -15.20 2.50
C TYR A 220 -11.97 -16.08 1.80
N GLU A 221 -12.35 -17.20 2.41
CA GLU A 221 -13.36 -18.10 1.86
C GLU A 221 -14.73 -17.44 1.74
N ALA A 222 -15.12 -16.63 2.75
CA ALA A 222 -16.37 -15.87 2.72
C ALA A 222 -16.40 -14.85 1.58
N GLN A 223 -15.30 -14.11 1.40
CA GLN A 223 -15.17 -13.12 0.30
C GLN A 223 -15.09 -13.79 -1.06
N LEU A 224 -14.37 -14.90 -1.18
CA LEU A 224 -14.29 -15.68 -2.42
C LEU A 224 -15.66 -16.22 -2.81
N LYS A 225 -16.42 -16.76 -1.86
CA LYS A 225 -17.80 -17.23 -2.10
C LYS A 225 -18.71 -16.08 -2.57
N ALA A 226 -18.58 -14.91 -1.97
CA ALA A 226 -19.34 -13.72 -2.37
C ALA A 226 -18.95 -13.26 -3.78
N TRP A 227 -17.66 -13.29 -4.13
CA TRP A 227 -17.14 -12.92 -5.44
C TRP A 227 -17.60 -13.88 -6.53
N VAL A 228 -17.44 -15.18 -6.33
CA VAL A 228 -17.85 -16.21 -7.30
C VAL A 228 -19.38 -16.25 -7.46
N GLY A 229 -20.13 -15.97 -6.39
CA GLY A 229 -21.59 -15.90 -6.40
C GLY A 229 -22.16 -14.56 -6.84
N PHE A 230 -21.35 -13.60 -7.30
CA PHE A 230 -21.83 -12.32 -7.79
C PHE A 230 -22.61 -12.47 -9.08
N ASP A 231 -23.91 -12.19 -9.01
CA ASP A 231 -24.86 -12.28 -10.12
C ASP A 231 -25.20 -10.87 -10.63
N GLU A 232 -24.72 -10.54 -11.82
CA GLU A 232 -24.93 -9.23 -12.45
C GLU A 232 -26.42 -9.01 -12.81
N ALA A 233 -27.13 -10.05 -13.24
CA ALA A 233 -28.53 -9.92 -13.60
C ALA A 233 -29.38 -9.60 -12.37
N LYS A 234 -29.12 -10.32 -11.27
CA LYS A 234 -29.74 -10.03 -9.97
C LYS A 234 -29.38 -8.63 -9.46
N PHE A 235 -28.12 -8.22 -9.59
CA PHE A 235 -27.67 -6.88 -9.18
C PHE A 235 -28.44 -5.78 -9.95
N LYS A 236 -28.60 -5.94 -11.28
CA LYS A 236 -29.38 -5.02 -12.13
C LYS A 236 -30.87 -5.01 -11.75
N ALA A 237 -31.46 -6.19 -11.50
CA ALA A 237 -32.85 -6.29 -11.07
C ALA A 237 -33.11 -5.61 -9.71
N ASP A 238 -32.16 -5.75 -8.76
CA ASP A 238 -32.26 -5.08 -7.45
C ASP A 238 -32.02 -3.55 -7.56
N TYR A 239 -31.20 -3.12 -8.52
CA TYR A 239 -31.06 -1.70 -8.85
C TYR A 239 -32.37 -1.12 -9.36
N GLU A 240 -33.07 -1.77 -10.30
CA GLU A 240 -34.34 -1.29 -10.83
C GLU A 240 -35.41 -1.13 -9.74
N LYS A 241 -35.46 -2.06 -8.76
CA LYS A 241 -36.34 -1.92 -7.60
C LYS A 241 -35.98 -0.69 -6.75
N LYS A 242 -34.67 -0.48 -6.48
CA LYS A 242 -34.19 0.69 -5.71
C LYS A 242 -34.48 1.99 -6.46
N LEU A 243 -34.28 2.00 -7.79
CA LEU A 243 -34.54 3.16 -8.62
C LEU A 243 -36.04 3.50 -8.64
N ALA A 244 -36.92 2.51 -8.73
CA ALA A 244 -38.38 2.71 -8.65
C ALA A 244 -38.80 3.27 -7.30
N ALA A 245 -38.25 2.73 -6.19
CA ALA A 245 -38.52 3.22 -4.84
C ALA A 245 -38.02 4.66 -4.67
N TRP A 246 -36.83 4.99 -5.18
CA TRP A 246 -36.32 6.35 -5.16
C TRP A 246 -37.19 7.31 -5.97
N LYS A 247 -37.58 6.95 -7.20
CA LYS A 247 -38.49 7.77 -8.05
C LYS A 247 -39.80 8.09 -7.31
N PHE A 248 -40.37 7.09 -6.66
CA PHE A 248 -41.59 7.27 -5.86
C PHE A 248 -41.38 8.22 -4.67
N ALA A 249 -40.29 8.00 -3.86
CA ALA A 249 -39.99 8.88 -2.74
C ALA A 249 -39.65 10.30 -3.20
N PHE A 250 -38.96 10.47 -4.33
CA PHE A 250 -38.61 11.76 -4.93
C PHE A 250 -39.86 12.50 -5.39
N SER A 251 -40.84 11.84 -6.03
CA SER A 251 -42.11 12.44 -6.44
C SER A 251 -42.96 12.89 -5.26
N MET A 252 -42.77 12.30 -4.07
CA MET A 252 -43.45 12.66 -2.82
C MET A 252 -42.67 13.72 -2.01
N GLY A 253 -41.56 14.25 -2.52
CA GLY A 253 -40.70 15.20 -1.79
C GLY A 253 -39.96 14.61 -0.58
N LYS A 254 -39.88 13.24 -0.50
CA LYS A 254 -39.24 12.50 0.61
C LYS A 254 -37.83 12.04 0.31
N SER A 255 -37.27 12.38 -0.86
CA SER A 255 -35.90 12.05 -1.28
C SER A 255 -35.35 13.16 -2.16
N SER A 256 -34.02 13.17 -2.38
CA SER A 256 -33.30 14.16 -3.18
C SER A 256 -32.54 13.50 -4.33
N GLU A 257 -32.02 14.28 -5.31
CA GLU A 257 -31.14 13.78 -6.36
C GLU A 257 -29.88 13.10 -5.81
N LYS A 258 -29.42 13.48 -4.62
CA LYS A 258 -28.27 12.85 -3.95
C LYS A 258 -28.53 11.41 -3.52
N ASP A 259 -29.80 11.05 -3.31
CA ASP A 259 -30.22 9.72 -2.87
C ASP A 259 -30.48 8.78 -4.04
N LYS A 260 -30.34 9.26 -5.28
CA LYS A 260 -30.51 8.47 -6.49
C LYS A 260 -29.53 7.32 -6.54
N PRO A 261 -29.96 6.07 -6.73
CA PRO A 261 -29.07 4.93 -6.90
C PRO A 261 -28.08 5.15 -8.03
N SER A 262 -26.80 4.80 -7.78
CA SER A 262 -25.75 4.92 -8.79
C SER A 262 -26.00 3.96 -9.97
N ASP A 263 -25.59 4.36 -11.16
CA ASP A 263 -25.70 3.57 -12.39
C ASP A 263 -25.17 2.14 -12.21
N PRO A 264 -25.94 1.10 -12.53
CA PRO A 264 -25.58 -0.29 -12.25
C PRO A 264 -24.40 -0.78 -13.08
N ASP A 265 -24.26 -0.34 -14.34
CA ASP A 265 -23.14 -0.77 -15.19
C ASP A 265 -21.82 -0.16 -14.68
N ARG A 266 -21.85 1.08 -14.24
CA ARG A 266 -20.71 1.72 -13.57
C ARG A 266 -20.34 1.00 -12.28
N MET A 267 -21.32 0.60 -11.49
CA MET A 267 -21.09 -0.13 -10.23
C MET A 267 -20.53 -1.53 -10.48
N ILE A 268 -21.06 -2.25 -11.47
CA ILE A 268 -20.54 -3.57 -11.87
C ILE A 268 -19.11 -3.45 -12.39
N ALA A 269 -18.82 -2.48 -13.24
CA ALA A 269 -17.47 -2.22 -13.72
C ALA A 269 -16.50 -1.91 -12.55
N HIS A 270 -16.97 -1.16 -11.56
CA HIS A 270 -16.20 -0.87 -10.36
C HIS A 270 -15.93 -2.13 -9.51
N ILE A 271 -16.95 -3.00 -9.29
CA ILE A 271 -16.80 -4.27 -8.57
C ILE A 271 -15.81 -5.17 -9.31
N LYS A 272 -15.96 -5.33 -10.61
CA LYS A 272 -15.05 -6.14 -11.46
C LYS A 272 -13.63 -5.56 -11.49
N GLY A 273 -13.51 -4.25 -11.51
CA GLY A 273 -12.22 -3.56 -11.49
C GLY A 273 -11.43 -3.71 -10.19
N LYS A 274 -12.11 -4.01 -9.08
CA LYS A 274 -11.46 -4.38 -7.80
C LYS A 274 -11.01 -5.84 -7.78
N GLY A 275 -11.71 -6.71 -8.49
CA GLY A 275 -11.53 -8.16 -8.44
C GLY A 275 -11.96 -8.78 -7.11
N GLY A 276 -11.87 -10.09 -7.03
CA GLY A 276 -12.02 -10.85 -5.79
C GLY A 276 -10.77 -10.78 -4.89
N PRO A 277 -10.81 -11.49 -3.76
CA PRO A 277 -9.64 -11.64 -2.90
C PRO A 277 -8.48 -12.24 -3.72
N SER A 278 -7.25 -11.82 -3.44
CA SER A 278 -6.02 -12.13 -4.19
C SER A 278 -5.96 -11.58 -5.63
N GLY A 279 -7.01 -11.03 -6.19
CA GLY A 279 -7.05 -10.65 -7.61
C GLY A 279 -6.01 -9.62 -8.02
N LEU A 280 -5.74 -8.62 -7.18
CA LEU A 280 -4.74 -7.59 -7.43
C LEU A 280 -3.31 -8.08 -7.12
N PHE A 281 -3.15 -8.92 -6.08
CA PHE A 281 -1.89 -9.62 -5.87
C PHE A 281 -1.49 -10.40 -7.13
N ASN A 282 -2.39 -11.23 -7.64
CA ASN A 282 -2.16 -12.05 -8.82
C ASN A 282 -1.79 -11.25 -10.07
N ALA A 283 -2.44 -10.10 -10.26
CA ALA A 283 -2.30 -9.32 -11.49
C ALA A 283 -1.21 -8.25 -11.43
N ARG A 284 -0.95 -7.65 -10.25
CA ARG A 284 -0.14 -6.43 -10.13
C ARG A 284 1.07 -6.55 -9.24
N VAL A 285 1.07 -7.50 -8.28
CA VAL A 285 2.20 -7.68 -7.35
C VAL A 285 3.10 -8.81 -7.83
N PHE A 286 2.51 -9.96 -8.15
CA PHE A 286 3.23 -11.15 -8.56
C PHE A 286 4.11 -10.94 -9.81
N ASN A 287 3.64 -10.16 -10.79
CA ASN A 287 4.41 -9.89 -12.01
C ASN A 287 5.56 -8.89 -11.81
N LEU A 288 5.57 -8.12 -10.72
CA LEU A 288 6.65 -7.21 -10.38
C LEU A 288 7.77 -7.89 -9.60
N ALA A 289 7.44 -8.94 -8.88
CA ALA A 289 8.46 -9.71 -8.17
C ALA A 289 9.23 -10.64 -9.13
N PRO A 290 10.54 -10.69 -9.03
CA PRO A 290 11.46 -10.13 -8.02
C PRO A 290 12.22 -8.86 -8.48
N PHE A 291 11.58 -7.86 -9.08
CA PHE A 291 12.26 -6.61 -9.45
C PHE A 291 12.92 -5.98 -8.22
N THR A 292 14.22 -5.70 -8.30
CA THR A 292 14.99 -5.27 -7.13
C THR A 292 14.56 -3.90 -6.63
N LEU A 293 14.23 -3.79 -5.33
CA LEU A 293 13.69 -2.61 -4.69
C LEU A 293 14.55 -2.17 -3.49
N ARG A 294 14.48 -0.88 -3.13
CA ARG A 294 14.94 -0.37 -1.84
C ARG A 294 13.94 -0.69 -0.74
N GLY A 295 12.66 -0.46 -0.98
CA GLY A 295 11.61 -0.68 0.00
C GLY A 295 10.21 -0.45 -0.56
N ILE A 296 9.21 -0.56 0.31
CA ILE A 296 7.79 -0.53 -0.04
C ILE A 296 7.07 0.53 0.81
N ILE A 297 6.14 1.25 0.18
CA ILE A 297 5.22 2.21 0.81
C ILE A 297 3.78 1.74 0.60
N TRP A 298 3.00 1.68 1.68
CA TRP A 298 1.61 1.22 1.68
C TRP A 298 0.64 2.29 2.16
N TYR A 299 -0.45 2.53 1.43
CA TYR A 299 -1.52 3.41 1.86
C TYR A 299 -2.88 2.77 1.56
N GLN A 300 -3.46 2.12 2.55
CA GLN A 300 -4.74 1.41 2.49
C GLN A 300 -5.25 1.20 3.93
N GLY A 301 -6.50 0.92 4.12
CA GLY A 301 -7.13 0.61 5.40
C GLY A 301 -8.58 1.06 5.45
N GLU A 302 -8.94 2.07 4.66
CA GLU A 302 -10.27 2.68 4.64
C GLU A 302 -11.35 1.63 4.32
N SER A 303 -11.12 0.76 3.35
CA SER A 303 -12.07 -0.29 2.97
C SER A 303 -12.23 -1.39 4.04
N ASN A 304 -11.25 -1.59 4.91
CA ASN A 304 -11.30 -2.55 6.02
C ASN A 304 -11.83 -1.95 7.33
N SER A 305 -12.14 -0.65 7.36
CA SER A 305 -12.59 0.06 8.57
C SER A 305 -14.07 -0.15 8.91
N GLY A 306 -14.84 -0.86 8.07
CA GLY A 306 -16.26 -1.05 8.29
C GLY A 306 -17.16 0.04 7.75
N LEU A 307 -16.66 0.85 6.83
CA LEU A 307 -17.53 1.68 6.00
C LEU A 307 -18.62 0.81 5.34
N PRO A 308 -19.80 1.34 5.00
CA PRO A 308 -20.88 0.57 4.40
C PRO A 308 -20.37 -0.31 3.24
N GLY A 309 -20.58 -1.63 3.34
CA GLY A 309 -20.11 -2.62 2.37
C GLY A 309 -18.77 -3.30 2.69
N SER A 310 -18.11 -2.96 3.81
CA SER A 310 -16.93 -3.69 4.29
C SER A 310 -17.29 -4.71 5.37
N ASN A 311 -16.54 -5.81 5.43
CA ASN A 311 -16.64 -6.79 6.52
C ASN A 311 -15.73 -6.37 7.67
N GLN A 312 -16.36 -6.03 8.82
CA GLN A 312 -15.63 -5.68 10.03
C GLN A 312 -15.22 -6.93 10.78
N LYS A 313 -14.12 -7.54 10.45
CA LYS A 313 -13.44 -8.41 11.40
C LYS A 313 -12.16 -7.72 11.83
N HIS A 314 -11.82 -7.80 13.12
CA HIS A 314 -10.65 -7.15 13.73
C HIS A 314 -9.33 -7.79 13.30
N LEU A 315 -9.22 -8.18 12.04
CA LEU A 315 -8.11 -8.94 11.48
C LEU A 315 -7.04 -8.05 10.84
N TYR A 316 -7.28 -6.73 10.73
CA TYR A 316 -6.39 -5.87 9.93
C TYR A 316 -4.93 -5.88 10.43
N HIS A 317 -4.68 -5.97 11.75
CA HIS A 317 -3.33 -6.12 12.29
C HIS A 317 -2.65 -7.39 11.73
N LYS A 318 -3.33 -8.53 11.84
CA LYS A 318 -2.84 -9.81 11.30
C LYS A 318 -2.65 -9.76 9.78
N GLN A 319 -3.62 -9.20 9.06
CA GLN A 319 -3.59 -9.08 7.60
C GLN A 319 -2.46 -8.16 7.12
N LEU A 320 -2.23 -7.03 7.79
CA LEU A 320 -1.11 -6.14 7.48
C LEU A 320 0.23 -6.81 7.77
N SER A 321 0.33 -7.55 8.87
CA SER A 321 1.52 -8.33 9.20
C SER A 321 1.80 -9.41 8.16
N LEU A 322 0.78 -10.15 7.73
CA LEU A 322 0.89 -11.13 6.64
C LEU A 322 1.27 -10.48 5.30
N LEU A 323 0.75 -9.29 5.00
CA LEU A 323 1.13 -8.56 3.79
C LEU A 323 2.63 -8.24 3.79
N VAL A 324 3.13 -7.68 4.89
CA VAL A 324 4.56 -7.32 5.02
C VAL A 324 5.45 -8.55 4.91
N THR A 325 5.15 -9.61 5.66
CA THR A 325 5.98 -10.82 5.70
C THR A 325 5.95 -11.57 4.37
N SER A 326 4.77 -11.81 3.81
CA SER A 326 4.63 -12.55 2.55
C SER A 326 5.22 -11.81 1.34
N TRP A 327 5.15 -10.47 1.31
CA TRP A 327 5.80 -9.72 0.24
C TRP A 327 7.32 -9.75 0.40
N ARG A 328 7.86 -9.70 1.62
CA ARG A 328 9.30 -9.92 1.86
C ARG A 328 9.76 -11.30 1.39
N GLU A 329 8.99 -12.34 1.68
CA GLU A 329 9.25 -13.69 1.19
C GLU A 329 9.21 -13.76 -0.34
N LEU A 330 8.21 -13.14 -0.97
CA LEU A 330 8.06 -13.10 -2.43
C LEU A 330 9.25 -12.41 -3.12
N TRP A 331 9.82 -11.37 -2.50
CA TRP A 331 11.03 -10.69 -3.01
C TRP A 331 12.33 -11.36 -2.58
N GLY A 332 12.29 -12.25 -1.60
CA GLY A 332 13.49 -12.87 -1.02
C GLY A 332 14.42 -11.86 -0.33
N ASP A 333 13.84 -10.77 0.20
CA ASP A 333 14.58 -9.67 0.84
C ASP A 333 13.75 -9.09 1.99
N GLU A 334 14.38 -8.83 3.11
CA GLU A 334 13.75 -8.16 4.26
C GLU A 334 13.58 -6.65 4.00
N LEU A 335 12.80 -6.32 2.97
CA LEU A 335 12.57 -4.95 2.49
C LEU A 335 12.07 -4.04 3.62
N PRO A 336 12.63 -2.81 3.75
CA PRO A 336 12.01 -1.74 4.52
C PRO A 336 10.57 -1.49 4.05
N PHE A 337 9.63 -1.40 4.99
CA PHE A 337 8.20 -1.30 4.70
C PHE A 337 7.54 -0.24 5.57
N ALA A 338 6.95 0.78 4.96
CA ALA A 338 6.22 1.79 5.73
C ALA A 338 4.79 1.97 5.22
N TRP A 339 3.93 2.42 6.12
CA TRP A 339 2.54 2.72 5.78
C TRP A 339 2.07 4.08 6.29
N VAL A 340 0.95 4.53 5.75
CA VAL A 340 0.27 5.73 6.20
C VAL A 340 -0.84 5.33 7.15
N GLN A 341 -0.79 5.81 8.41
CA GLN A 341 -1.90 5.67 9.35
C GLN A 341 -3.07 6.54 8.87
N LEU A 342 -4.30 6.02 8.93
CA LEU A 342 -5.47 6.72 8.42
C LEU A 342 -5.65 8.12 9.05
N PRO A 343 -5.87 9.16 8.24
CA PRO A 343 -6.11 10.52 8.70
C PRO A 343 -7.45 10.65 9.43
N ASN A 344 -7.72 11.80 10.04
CA ASN A 344 -9.03 12.13 10.57
C ASN A 344 -10.06 12.28 9.42
N PHE A 345 -11.25 11.71 9.63
CA PHE A 345 -12.35 11.68 8.68
C PHE A 345 -13.64 11.27 9.41
N THR A 346 -14.79 11.87 9.08
CA THR A 346 -16.08 11.45 9.64
C THR A 346 -16.49 10.10 9.06
N ALA A 347 -16.33 9.04 9.86
CA ALA A 347 -16.67 7.67 9.49
C ALA A 347 -17.68 7.09 10.50
N PRO A 348 -18.65 6.29 10.09
CA PRO A 348 -19.59 5.69 11.02
C PRO A 348 -18.94 4.60 11.87
N GLY A 349 -19.18 4.64 13.18
CA GLY A 349 -18.75 3.61 14.12
C GLY A 349 -17.26 3.69 14.52
N GLU A 350 -16.77 2.60 15.11
CA GLU A 350 -15.40 2.54 15.66
C GLU A 350 -14.38 1.84 14.78
N GLY A 351 -14.71 1.58 13.52
CA GLY A 351 -13.79 0.89 12.60
C GLY A 351 -12.54 1.69 12.29
N TRP A 352 -12.67 3.01 12.18
CA TRP A 352 -11.56 3.89 11.83
C TRP A 352 -10.44 3.93 12.89
N PRO A 353 -10.75 4.15 14.20
CA PRO A 353 -9.75 4.06 15.27
C PRO A 353 -9.13 2.66 15.39
N ARG A 354 -9.87 1.59 15.10
CA ARG A 354 -9.35 0.22 15.13
C ARG A 354 -8.32 -0.06 14.03
N ILE A 355 -8.53 0.48 12.82
CA ILE A 355 -7.51 0.39 11.76
C ILE A 355 -6.24 1.13 12.18
N ARG A 356 -6.34 2.32 12.79
CA ARG A 356 -5.18 3.05 13.31
C ARG A 356 -4.44 2.27 14.39
N GLU A 357 -5.16 1.63 15.31
CA GLU A 357 -4.57 0.74 16.32
C GLU A 357 -3.88 -0.46 15.70
N ALA A 358 -4.51 -1.12 14.72
CA ALA A 358 -3.92 -2.24 14.00
C ALA A 358 -2.61 -1.85 13.29
N MET A 359 -2.59 -0.67 12.68
CA MET A 359 -1.40 -0.09 12.04
C MET A 359 -0.29 0.21 13.07
N LEU A 360 -0.65 0.74 14.25
CA LEU A 360 0.29 0.98 15.33
C LEU A 360 0.90 -0.33 15.85
N LYS A 361 0.08 -1.35 16.09
CA LYS A 361 0.53 -2.68 16.55
C LYS A 361 1.45 -3.36 15.54
N ALA A 362 1.20 -3.22 14.24
CA ALA A 362 2.05 -3.81 13.19
C ALA A 362 3.49 -3.26 13.14
N LEU A 363 3.78 -2.13 13.84
CA LEU A 363 5.15 -1.62 14.01
C LEU A 363 6.06 -2.51 14.88
N GLU A 364 5.56 -3.60 15.43
CA GLU A 364 6.36 -4.65 16.07
C GLU A 364 7.25 -5.40 15.05
N LEU A 365 6.87 -5.40 13.76
CA LEU A 365 7.66 -6.00 12.70
C LEU A 365 8.95 -5.20 12.45
N PRO A 366 10.10 -5.88 12.26
CA PRO A 366 11.37 -5.20 12.03
C PRO A 366 11.35 -4.40 10.72
N LYS A 367 12.19 -3.36 10.63
CA LYS A 367 12.35 -2.49 9.45
C LYS A 367 11.03 -1.89 8.93
N THR A 368 10.10 -1.61 9.83
CA THR A 368 8.83 -0.96 9.48
C THR A 368 8.78 0.48 9.95
N GLY A 369 7.83 1.25 9.39
CA GLY A 369 7.57 2.61 9.78
C GLY A 369 6.15 3.07 9.45
N MET A 370 5.75 4.20 10.04
CA MET A 370 4.39 4.72 9.89
C MET A 370 4.38 6.25 9.85
N ALA A 371 3.79 6.80 8.80
CA ALA A 371 3.45 8.22 8.77
C ALA A 371 2.11 8.43 9.47
N ILE A 372 2.12 9.11 10.59
CA ILE A 372 0.91 9.49 11.34
C ILE A 372 0.32 10.71 10.65
N THR A 373 -0.97 10.66 10.27
CA THR A 373 -1.63 11.71 9.47
C THR A 373 -2.93 12.21 10.07
N ILE A 374 -3.12 11.98 11.36
CA ILE A 374 -4.35 12.30 12.10
C ILE A 374 -4.70 13.79 12.11
N ASP A 375 -3.75 14.66 11.88
CA ASP A 375 -3.85 16.12 11.88
C ASP A 375 -4.05 16.74 10.49
N ILE A 376 -3.98 15.96 9.42
CA ILE A 376 -4.00 16.45 8.03
C ILE A 376 -5.07 15.78 7.15
N GLY A 377 -6.11 15.23 7.78
CA GLY A 377 -7.29 14.70 7.08
C GLY A 377 -8.25 15.80 6.64
N ASP A 378 -9.40 15.37 6.19
CA ASP A 378 -10.55 16.22 5.86
C ASP A 378 -11.81 15.59 6.43
N GLU A 379 -12.64 16.38 7.12
CA GLU A 379 -13.87 15.91 7.77
C GLU A 379 -14.85 15.28 6.76
N LYS A 380 -14.90 15.83 5.54
CA LYS A 380 -15.93 15.52 4.54
C LYS A 380 -15.40 14.75 3.33
N ASP A 381 -14.07 14.71 3.16
CA ASP A 381 -13.43 14.01 2.04
C ASP A 381 -12.46 12.93 2.57
N ILE A 382 -12.78 11.68 2.28
CA ILE A 382 -11.93 10.52 2.60
C ILE A 382 -10.54 10.59 1.89
N HIS A 383 -10.40 11.49 0.92
CA HIS A 383 -9.19 11.71 0.14
C HIS A 383 -8.56 13.07 0.43
N PRO A 384 -7.92 13.28 1.61
CA PRO A 384 -7.32 14.56 1.95
C PRO A 384 -6.25 14.95 0.93
N LYS A 385 -6.29 16.21 0.50
CA LYS A 385 -5.47 16.72 -0.60
C LYS A 385 -4.02 17.07 -0.21
N ASN A 386 -3.71 17.13 1.10
CA ASN A 386 -2.36 17.41 1.60
C ASN A 386 -1.45 16.19 1.50
N LYS A 387 -1.18 15.74 0.26
CA LYS A 387 -0.28 14.61 0.00
C LYS A 387 1.20 14.98 0.11
N GLN A 388 1.53 16.27 0.05
CA GLN A 388 2.87 16.79 0.29
C GLN A 388 3.37 16.39 1.69
N GLU A 389 2.56 16.64 2.72
CA GLU A 389 2.94 16.32 4.10
C GLU A 389 2.98 14.81 4.33
N VAL A 390 2.09 14.03 3.71
CA VAL A 390 2.13 12.55 3.76
C VAL A 390 3.45 12.02 3.20
N GLY A 391 3.83 12.46 1.99
CA GLY A 391 5.09 12.05 1.36
C GLY A 391 6.31 12.46 2.18
N LYS A 392 6.31 13.67 2.75
CA LYS A 392 7.36 14.18 3.61
C LYS A 392 7.53 13.35 4.89
N ARG A 393 6.45 13.00 5.60
CA ARG A 393 6.51 12.15 6.81
C ARG A 393 7.03 10.75 6.50
N LEU A 394 6.61 10.15 5.39
CA LEU A 394 7.17 8.88 4.92
C LEU A 394 8.66 9.00 4.59
N SER A 395 9.08 10.11 3.96
CA SER A 395 10.49 10.33 3.63
C SER A 395 11.36 10.54 4.88
N TYR A 396 10.85 11.16 5.92
CA TYR A 396 11.58 11.27 7.19
C TYR A 396 11.92 9.91 7.78
N TRP A 397 10.96 8.97 7.78
CA TRP A 397 11.23 7.61 8.19
C TRP A 397 12.31 6.97 7.32
N ALA A 398 12.16 7.00 6.00
CA ALA A 398 13.12 6.36 5.09
C ALA A 398 14.51 6.99 5.19
N LEU A 399 14.61 8.32 5.18
CA LEU A 399 15.88 9.05 5.30
C LEU A 399 16.60 8.72 6.61
N GLY A 400 15.87 8.70 7.72
CA GLY A 400 16.46 8.42 9.04
C GLY A 400 16.83 6.95 9.24
N THR A 401 15.99 6.01 8.80
CA THR A 401 16.17 4.57 9.10
C THR A 401 16.84 3.77 8.01
N VAL A 402 16.58 4.09 6.72
CA VAL A 402 17.12 3.35 5.58
C VAL A 402 18.42 3.98 5.07
N TYR A 403 18.49 5.32 5.07
CA TYR A 403 19.64 6.05 4.54
C TYR A 403 20.58 6.62 5.63
N GLY A 404 20.23 6.52 6.91
CA GLY A 404 21.04 7.02 8.02
C GLY A 404 21.23 8.55 8.01
N LYS A 405 20.33 9.28 7.35
CA LYS A 405 20.37 10.74 7.28
C LYS A 405 19.79 11.38 8.55
N LYS A 406 20.31 12.54 8.91
CA LYS A 406 19.72 13.35 9.97
C LYS A 406 18.40 13.95 9.50
N VAL A 407 17.33 13.68 10.23
CA VAL A 407 15.98 14.21 9.99
C VAL A 407 15.43 14.83 11.27
N PRO A 408 14.42 15.71 11.20
CA PRO A 408 13.79 16.29 12.39
C PRO A 408 13.24 15.22 13.36
N ALA A 409 12.55 14.22 12.84
CA ALA A 409 12.09 13.02 13.53
C ALA A 409 11.68 11.96 12.53
N ILE A 410 11.90 10.67 12.85
CA ILE A 410 11.49 9.54 11.99
C ILE A 410 10.00 9.17 12.16
N SER A 411 9.37 9.62 13.23
CA SER A 411 7.96 9.38 13.56
C SER A 411 7.48 10.47 14.53
N GLY A 412 6.17 10.63 14.66
CA GLY A 412 5.56 11.27 15.82
C GLY A 412 5.62 10.36 17.05
N PRO A 413 5.17 10.84 18.24
CA PRO A 413 5.18 10.07 19.47
C PRO A 413 4.37 8.77 19.35
N LEU A 414 4.98 7.66 19.78
CA LEU A 414 4.34 6.34 19.85
C LEU A 414 4.33 5.89 21.32
N PRO A 415 3.17 5.41 21.85
CA PRO A 415 3.09 4.93 23.21
C PRO A 415 3.97 3.68 23.40
N THR A 416 4.62 3.58 24.55
CA THR A 416 5.48 2.44 24.91
C THR A 416 4.98 1.66 26.12
N GLY A 417 4.01 2.22 26.85
CA GLY A 417 3.41 1.62 28.04
C GLY A 417 2.79 2.66 28.94
N SER A 418 2.18 2.19 30.03
CA SER A 418 1.58 3.05 31.05
C SER A 418 1.73 2.48 32.45
N THR A 419 1.68 3.35 33.47
CA THR A 419 1.66 2.97 34.89
C THR A 419 0.51 3.70 35.59
N ILE A 420 -0.16 2.98 36.50
CA ILE A 420 -1.24 3.52 37.34
C ILE A 420 -0.65 3.90 38.70
N SER A 421 -0.92 5.09 39.20
CA SER A 421 -0.52 5.53 40.52
C SER A 421 -1.62 6.39 41.16
N GLY A 422 -2.27 5.88 42.19
CA GLY A 422 -3.38 6.55 42.86
C GLY A 422 -4.51 6.90 41.89
N ASN A 423 -4.79 8.18 41.72
CA ASN A 423 -5.84 8.71 40.83
C ASN A 423 -5.34 9.13 39.45
N SER A 424 -4.16 8.68 39.03
CA SER A 424 -3.52 9.05 37.77
C SER A 424 -3.02 7.86 36.98
N ILE A 425 -2.91 8.02 35.65
CA ILE A 425 -2.22 7.12 34.76
C ILE A 425 -1.13 7.90 34.02
N THR A 426 0.11 7.43 34.09
CA THR A 426 1.22 7.96 33.32
C THR A 426 1.40 7.12 32.05
N VAL A 427 1.39 7.75 30.87
CA VAL A 427 1.66 7.11 29.57
C VAL A 427 3.00 7.58 29.06
N TYR A 428 3.86 6.63 28.67
CA TYR A 428 5.21 6.87 28.19
C TYR A 428 5.28 6.80 26.67
N PHE A 429 6.18 7.58 26.07
CA PHE A 429 6.32 7.65 24.62
C PHE A 429 7.78 7.52 24.18
N LYS A 430 7.98 6.94 22.99
CA LYS A 430 9.18 7.06 22.18
C LYS A 430 8.98 8.05 21.03
N HIS A 431 10.06 8.49 20.38
CA HIS A 431 10.08 9.48 19.28
C HIS A 431 9.58 10.87 19.70
N THR A 432 9.92 11.29 20.90
CA THR A 432 9.55 12.60 21.46
C THR A 432 10.39 13.74 20.89
N ASN A 433 11.59 13.47 20.35
CA ASN A 433 12.43 14.38 19.57
C ASN A 433 12.44 15.83 20.08
N GLY A 434 12.97 16.04 21.29
CA GLY A 434 13.00 17.34 21.96
C GLY A 434 11.84 17.60 22.92
N GLY A 435 11.14 16.53 23.33
CA GLY A 435 10.03 16.53 24.28
C GLY A 435 8.66 16.51 23.62
N LEU A 436 7.64 16.29 24.45
CA LEU A 436 6.24 16.37 24.06
C LEU A 436 5.76 17.81 24.11
N LYS A 437 4.79 18.16 23.26
CA LYS A 437 4.13 19.47 23.26
C LYS A 437 2.70 19.40 22.74
N SER A 438 1.92 20.45 23.01
CA SER A 438 0.66 20.69 22.31
C SER A 438 0.95 21.38 20.97
N ILE A 439 0.38 20.89 19.87
CA ILE A 439 0.52 21.51 18.53
C ILE A 439 0.01 22.96 18.56
N ASN A 440 -1.07 23.23 19.31
CA ASN A 440 -1.74 24.52 19.34
C ASN A 440 -1.29 25.42 20.49
N GLY A 441 -0.30 24.97 21.30
CA GLY A 441 0.18 25.71 22.49
C GLY A 441 -0.81 25.79 23.66
N GLY A 442 -2.01 25.25 23.53
CA GLY A 442 -3.04 25.17 24.56
C GLY A 442 -3.01 23.84 25.34
N PRO A 443 -4.02 23.58 26.18
CA PRO A 443 -4.18 22.29 26.86
C PRO A 443 -4.23 21.11 25.88
N LEU A 444 -3.73 19.95 26.33
CA LEU A 444 -3.80 18.74 25.51
C LEU A 444 -5.24 18.25 25.38
N ALA A 445 -5.69 18.10 24.14
CA ALA A 445 -7.01 17.59 23.78
C ALA A 445 -6.97 16.12 23.33
N GLY A 446 -8.13 15.45 23.33
CA GLY A 446 -8.31 14.11 22.79
C GLY A 446 -8.09 12.97 23.79
N PHE A 447 -7.79 13.26 25.05
CA PHE A 447 -7.63 12.25 26.10
C PHE A 447 -8.94 11.94 26.82
N GLN A 448 -9.15 10.68 27.10
CA GLN A 448 -10.23 10.16 27.94
C GLN A 448 -9.64 9.14 28.92
N ILE A 449 -10.24 9.07 30.12
CA ILE A 449 -9.84 8.18 31.20
C ILE A 449 -11.07 7.44 31.74
N ALA A 450 -10.92 6.19 32.17
CA ALA A 450 -12.00 5.40 32.70
C ALA A 450 -11.56 4.57 33.92
N GLY A 451 -12.50 4.33 34.82
CA GLY A 451 -12.37 3.37 35.91
C GLY A 451 -12.79 1.95 35.51
N ALA A 452 -12.90 1.05 36.49
CA ALA A 452 -13.33 -0.34 36.27
C ALA A 452 -14.77 -0.45 35.71
N ASP A 453 -15.58 0.60 35.82
CA ASP A 453 -16.91 0.71 35.23
C ASP A 453 -16.91 0.89 33.70
N GLN A 454 -15.73 1.06 33.10
CA GLN A 454 -15.50 1.28 31.67
C GLN A 454 -16.20 2.54 31.09
N GLN A 455 -16.57 3.49 31.99
CA GLN A 455 -17.20 4.74 31.58
C GLN A 455 -16.15 5.80 31.27
N TRP A 456 -16.01 6.18 30.00
CA TRP A 456 -15.02 7.18 29.54
C TRP A 456 -15.41 8.59 29.95
N LYS A 457 -14.51 9.27 30.63
CA LYS A 457 -14.64 10.67 31.09
C LYS A 457 -13.55 11.54 30.48
N PRO A 458 -13.82 12.83 30.28
CA PRO A 458 -12.78 13.79 29.90
C PRO A 458 -11.63 13.78 30.90
N ALA A 459 -10.41 13.90 30.38
CA ALA A 459 -9.20 13.88 31.21
C ALA A 459 -8.50 15.24 31.23
N VAL A 460 -7.81 15.52 32.33
CA VAL A 460 -6.80 16.56 32.47
C VAL A 460 -5.43 15.93 32.25
N VAL A 461 -4.58 16.57 31.47
CA VAL A 461 -3.31 16.00 31.02
C VAL A 461 -2.17 16.98 31.26
N GLU A 462 -1.12 16.51 31.93
CA GLU A 462 0.14 17.24 32.17
C GLU A 462 1.29 16.53 31.44
N ILE A 463 2.11 17.30 30.71
CA ILE A 463 3.32 16.76 30.08
C ILE A 463 4.42 16.69 31.14
N LYS A 464 5.12 15.52 31.25
CA LYS A 464 6.29 15.31 32.10
C LYS A 464 7.41 14.63 31.31
N GLY A 465 8.28 15.44 30.71
CA GLY A 465 9.35 14.94 29.85
C GLY A 465 8.82 14.19 28.65
N ASP A 466 9.15 12.90 28.56
CA ASP A 466 8.72 12.00 27.48
C ASP A 466 7.43 11.21 27.83
N SER A 467 6.64 11.72 28.78
CA SER A 467 5.41 11.10 29.23
C SER A 467 4.30 12.13 29.43
N VAL A 468 3.07 11.64 29.54
CA VAL A 468 1.93 12.43 30.00
C VAL A 468 1.31 11.81 31.23
N VAL A 469 0.93 12.62 32.20
CA VAL A 469 0.14 12.23 33.39
C VAL A 469 -1.31 12.61 33.14
N VAL A 470 -2.19 11.61 33.21
CA VAL A 470 -3.61 11.73 32.88
C VAL A 470 -4.44 11.52 34.14
N THR A 471 -5.31 12.46 34.44
CA THR A 471 -6.21 12.46 35.61
C THR A 471 -7.62 12.89 35.23
N SER A 472 -8.57 12.64 36.11
CA SER A 472 -9.92 13.23 36.01
C SER A 472 -10.55 13.37 37.40
N PRO A 473 -11.19 14.49 37.72
CA PRO A 473 -11.93 14.61 38.96
C PRO A 473 -13.17 13.68 39.02
N LEU A 474 -13.58 13.15 37.89
CA LEU A 474 -14.73 12.23 37.75
C LEU A 474 -14.34 10.76 37.88
N VAL A 475 -13.04 10.42 38.00
CA VAL A 475 -12.54 9.05 38.05
C VAL A 475 -11.48 8.94 39.14
N ALA A 476 -11.89 8.53 40.34
CA ALA A 476 -10.99 8.43 41.49
C ALA A 476 -9.98 7.27 41.40
N GLN A 477 -10.36 6.18 40.72
CA GLN A 477 -9.53 4.99 40.53
C GLN A 477 -9.48 4.64 39.02
N PRO A 478 -8.62 5.32 38.25
CA PRO A 478 -8.52 5.08 36.82
C PRO A 478 -7.78 3.77 36.52
N VAL A 479 -8.23 3.07 35.47
CA VAL A 479 -7.61 1.82 35.00
C VAL A 479 -7.24 1.89 33.51
N ALA A 480 -7.78 2.84 32.75
CA ALA A 480 -7.53 2.94 31.33
C ALA A 480 -7.53 4.38 30.80
N VAL A 481 -6.74 4.63 29.76
CA VAL A 481 -6.64 5.90 29.02
C VAL A 481 -6.79 5.62 27.53
N ARG A 482 -7.48 6.53 26.83
CA ARG A 482 -7.53 6.61 25.38
C ARG A 482 -7.10 7.99 24.91
N TYR A 483 -6.39 8.04 23.78
CA TYR A 483 -6.02 9.28 23.10
C TYR A 483 -6.50 9.23 21.65
N ALA A 484 -7.22 10.26 21.23
CA ALA A 484 -7.71 10.44 19.86
C ALA A 484 -8.47 9.20 19.33
N TRP A 485 -9.21 8.51 20.20
CA TRP A 485 -9.95 7.27 19.90
C TRP A 485 -11.33 7.59 19.30
N LYS A 486 -11.33 8.26 18.15
CA LYS A 486 -12.50 8.59 17.33
C LYS A 486 -12.10 8.59 15.87
N ASP A 487 -13.07 8.57 14.98
CA ASP A 487 -12.89 8.77 13.54
C ASP A 487 -12.35 10.17 13.22
N LEU A 488 -12.99 11.21 13.77
CA LEU A 488 -12.60 12.63 13.69
C LEU A 488 -12.30 13.15 15.11
N PRO A 489 -11.12 12.87 15.68
CA PRO A 489 -10.80 13.32 17.02
C PRO A 489 -10.24 14.74 17.06
N ASP A 490 -10.53 15.45 18.14
CA ASP A 490 -9.65 16.52 18.60
C ASP A 490 -8.34 15.89 19.09
N CYS A 491 -7.22 16.31 18.55
CA CYS A 491 -5.91 15.79 18.93
C CYS A 491 -4.85 16.89 18.86
N SER A 492 -4.04 17.01 19.91
CA SER A 492 -3.06 18.09 19.97
C SER A 492 -1.67 17.64 20.44
N LEU A 493 -1.48 16.37 20.83
CA LEU A 493 -0.19 15.87 21.28
C LEU A 493 0.77 15.68 20.09
N ALA A 494 1.95 16.26 20.18
CA ALA A 494 3.03 16.12 19.20
C ALA A 494 4.40 16.03 19.88
N ASN A 495 5.43 15.67 19.10
CA ASN A 495 6.82 15.78 19.54
C ASN A 495 7.41 17.17 19.28
N GLY A 496 8.65 17.39 19.76
CA GLY A 496 9.39 18.63 19.54
C GLY A 496 9.57 19.02 18.06
N ALA A 497 9.60 18.05 17.15
CA ALA A 497 9.65 18.27 15.70
C ALA A 497 8.30 18.65 15.09
N GLY A 498 7.20 18.62 15.85
CA GLY A 498 5.85 18.98 15.40
C GLY A 498 5.08 17.85 14.72
N LEU A 499 5.58 16.60 14.76
CA LEU A 499 4.83 15.45 14.25
C LEU A 499 3.79 14.98 15.29
N PRO A 500 2.54 14.69 14.88
CA PRO A 500 1.47 14.30 15.79
C PRO A 500 1.69 12.93 16.40
N ALA A 501 1.17 12.72 17.62
CA ALA A 501 1.16 11.41 18.26
C ALA A 501 0.14 10.48 17.60
N SER A 502 0.50 9.18 17.54
CA SER A 502 -0.46 8.15 17.12
C SER A 502 -1.61 8.04 18.12
N PRO A 503 -2.85 7.88 17.67
CA PRO A 503 -3.94 7.44 18.53
C PRO A 503 -3.61 6.11 19.21
N PHE A 504 -4.09 5.94 20.44
CA PHE A 504 -3.89 4.74 21.22
C PHE A 504 -4.96 4.53 22.28
N ARG A 505 -4.98 3.34 22.85
CA ARG A 505 -5.66 2.99 24.10
C ARG A 505 -4.75 2.11 24.95
N THR A 506 -4.94 2.14 26.27
CA THR A 506 -4.23 1.28 27.22
C THR A 506 -5.05 0.08 27.68
N ASP A 507 -6.32 0.04 27.29
CA ASP A 507 -7.26 -1.05 27.56
C ASP A 507 -7.25 -2.11 26.44
N ASP A 508 -7.73 -3.30 26.77
CA ASP A 508 -8.02 -4.40 25.84
C ASP A 508 -9.52 -4.73 25.80
N TRP A 509 -10.37 -3.84 26.30
CA TRP A 509 -11.80 -4.09 26.40
C TRP A 509 -12.41 -4.33 25.03
N PRO A 510 -13.38 -5.28 24.98
CA PRO A 510 -14.15 -5.50 23.76
C PRO A 510 -14.83 -4.19 23.32
N VAL A 511 -14.59 -3.80 22.11
CA VAL A 511 -15.28 -2.63 21.54
C VAL A 511 -16.65 -3.07 21.07
N PRO A 512 -17.75 -2.40 21.48
CA PRO A 512 -19.09 -2.79 21.10
C PRO A 512 -19.20 -2.91 19.56
N GLN A 513 -19.74 -4.02 19.09
CA GLN A 513 -20.11 -4.12 17.67
C GLN A 513 -21.29 -3.19 17.43
N VAL A 514 -21.20 -2.29 16.47
CA VAL A 514 -22.35 -1.51 16.02
C VAL A 514 -23.37 -2.51 15.50
N LYS A 515 -24.48 -2.66 16.22
CA LYS A 515 -25.62 -3.42 15.69
C LYS A 515 -26.07 -2.76 14.40
N LYS A 516 -26.07 -3.54 13.32
CA LYS A 516 -26.57 -3.14 12.00
C LYS A 516 -28.02 -2.72 12.06
#